data_30e5049bee8386dcc01c6704ba833569
#
_entry.id   30e5049bee8386dcc01c6704ba833569
#
_cell.length_a   1.000
_cell.length_b   1.000
_cell.length_c   1.000
_cell.angle_alpha   90.00
_cell.angle_beta   90.00
_cell.angle_gamma   90.00
#
_symmetry.space_group_name_H-M   'P 1'
#
loop_
_entity.id
_entity.type
_entity.pdbx_description
1 polymer ?
#
loop_
_entity_poly.entity_id
_entity_poly.type
_entity_poly.pdbx_seq_one_letter_code
_entity_poly.pdbx_strand_id
1 'polypeptide(L)'
;NNNAIITSSGNLTGKAGARIDYSTKSTIEDLVNKGYVLVNDGFPAGAVYDNDDGTTQIFSVILKHGTVPVTPENPGKPGEPINPNDPDGPKWPDGTDEKSVKRTGTQTIHYEGAGDKTPSDDVQTFDFTKKMVVDKVTGKIIDSGEWNVTSHTFGYKDTPVIDGYHADKRNAGGTVVTPDDLNKTVTVTYKSN
;
A
#
# COMPACT_ATOMS: atom_id res chain seq x y z
N ASN A 1 -20.25 4.78 5.94
CA ASN A 1 -21.64 4.28 5.85
C ASN A 1 -22.62 5.44 6.06
N ASN A 2 -22.90 6.17 4.97
CA ASN A 2 -23.69 7.41 5.05
C ASN A 2 -25.10 7.28 4.44
N ASN A 3 -25.49 6.06 4.06
CA ASN A 3 -26.78 5.77 3.43
C ASN A 3 -27.12 6.64 2.20
N ALA A 4 -26.07 7.15 1.52
CA ALA A 4 -26.28 7.94 0.30
C ALA A 4 -26.77 7.05 -0.82
N ILE A 5 -27.69 7.59 -1.64
CA ILE A 5 -28.16 6.93 -2.84
C ILE A 5 -27.15 7.19 -3.96
N ILE A 6 -26.57 6.10 -4.52
CA ILE A 6 -25.62 6.18 -5.64
C ILE A 6 -26.38 6.26 -6.95
N THR A 7 -27.39 5.39 -7.13
CA THR A 7 -28.22 5.32 -8.33
C THR A 7 -29.56 4.69 -8.00
N SER A 8 -30.50 4.77 -8.91
CA SER A 8 -31.85 4.23 -8.77
C SER A 8 -32.34 3.71 -10.11
N SER A 9 -33.19 2.68 -10.12
CA SER A 9 -33.91 2.23 -11.31
C SER A 9 -34.97 3.24 -11.77
N GLY A 10 -35.33 4.18 -10.89
CA GLY A 10 -36.59 4.92 -11.04
C GLY A 10 -37.79 4.04 -10.70
N ASN A 11 -38.99 4.57 -10.95
CA ASN A 11 -40.22 3.86 -10.70
C ASN A 11 -40.50 2.83 -11.80
N LEU A 12 -40.76 1.60 -11.39
CA LEU A 12 -41.18 0.52 -12.27
C LEU A 12 -42.66 0.22 -12.01
N THR A 13 -43.42 -0.05 -13.06
CA THR A 13 -44.86 -0.32 -12.95
C THR A 13 -45.24 -1.57 -13.70
N GLY A 14 -46.29 -2.25 -13.23
CA GLY A 14 -46.80 -3.46 -13.84
C GLY A 14 -48.07 -3.94 -13.14
N LYS A 15 -48.71 -4.98 -13.70
CA LYS A 15 -49.91 -5.59 -13.10
C LYS A 15 -49.52 -6.41 -11.85
N ALA A 16 -50.40 -6.41 -10.88
CA ALA A 16 -50.25 -7.25 -9.69
C ALA A 16 -49.98 -8.72 -10.07
N GLY A 17 -48.98 -9.33 -9.43
CA GLY A 17 -48.57 -10.70 -9.71
C GLY A 17 -47.69 -10.87 -10.95
N ALA A 18 -47.53 -9.86 -11.80
CA ALA A 18 -46.61 -9.92 -12.91
C ALA A 18 -45.16 -9.82 -12.41
N ARG A 19 -44.27 -10.55 -13.07
CA ARG A 19 -42.84 -10.50 -12.73
C ARG A 19 -42.28 -9.10 -13.02
N ILE A 20 -41.49 -8.60 -12.11
CA ILE A 20 -40.75 -7.36 -12.31
C ILE A 20 -39.59 -7.65 -13.27
N ASP A 21 -39.66 -7.06 -14.47
CA ASP A 21 -38.64 -7.23 -15.51
C ASP A 21 -37.52 -6.20 -15.28
N TYR A 22 -36.64 -6.51 -14.31
CA TYR A 22 -35.48 -5.69 -13.95
C TYR A 22 -34.40 -6.58 -13.37
N SER A 23 -33.16 -6.22 -13.60
CA SER A 23 -32.01 -6.91 -13.01
C SER A 23 -31.02 -5.87 -12.44
N THR A 24 -30.51 -6.16 -11.25
CA THR A 24 -29.47 -5.37 -10.60
C THR A 24 -28.07 -5.73 -11.08
N LYS A 25 -27.92 -6.80 -11.85
CA LYS A 25 -26.63 -7.40 -12.20
C LYS A 25 -25.67 -6.44 -12.85
N SER A 26 -26.07 -5.76 -13.93
CA SER A 26 -25.17 -4.87 -14.68
C SER A 26 -24.79 -3.64 -13.88
N THR A 27 -25.72 -3.08 -13.12
CA THR A 27 -25.45 -1.92 -12.25
C THR A 27 -24.47 -2.29 -11.13
N ILE A 28 -24.65 -3.46 -10.51
CA ILE A 28 -23.73 -3.96 -9.48
C ILE A 28 -22.34 -4.19 -10.09
N GLU A 29 -22.26 -4.82 -11.26
CA GLU A 29 -20.99 -5.05 -11.95
C GLU A 29 -20.26 -3.74 -12.25
N ASP A 30 -20.97 -2.72 -12.73
CA ASP A 30 -20.39 -1.42 -13.00
C ASP A 30 -19.85 -0.75 -11.73
N LEU A 31 -20.59 -0.83 -10.64
CA LEU A 31 -20.17 -0.26 -9.36
C LEU A 31 -19.00 -1.03 -8.74
N VAL A 32 -18.98 -2.35 -8.86
CA VAL A 32 -17.84 -3.18 -8.42
C VAL A 32 -16.58 -2.80 -9.21
N ASN A 33 -16.68 -2.57 -10.50
CA ASN A 33 -15.56 -2.08 -11.31
C ASN A 33 -15.07 -0.69 -10.89
N LYS A 34 -15.92 0.12 -10.29
CA LYS A 34 -15.57 1.44 -9.73
C LYS A 34 -15.04 1.38 -8.30
N GLY A 35 -14.86 0.19 -7.76
CA GLY A 35 -14.25 -0.02 -6.45
C GLY A 35 -15.21 -0.32 -5.31
N TYR A 36 -16.50 -0.41 -5.55
CA TYR A 36 -17.48 -0.80 -4.54
C TYR A 36 -17.48 -2.30 -4.29
N VAL A 37 -17.88 -2.68 -3.09
CA VAL A 37 -18.11 -4.07 -2.69
C VAL A 37 -19.58 -4.25 -2.34
N LEU A 38 -20.22 -5.27 -2.94
CA LEU A 38 -21.59 -5.62 -2.64
C LEU A 38 -21.68 -6.17 -1.21
N VAL A 39 -22.54 -5.56 -0.40
CA VAL A 39 -22.88 -6.04 0.95
C VAL A 39 -24.13 -6.90 0.90
N ASN A 40 -25.20 -6.41 0.26
CA ASN A 40 -26.44 -7.12 0.12
C ASN A 40 -27.21 -6.64 -1.12
N ASP A 41 -27.69 -7.58 -1.92
CA ASP A 41 -28.64 -7.30 -3.00
C ASP A 41 -30.03 -7.65 -2.51
N GLY A 42 -30.81 -6.63 -2.15
CA GLY A 42 -32.16 -6.81 -1.63
C GLY A 42 -33.22 -6.98 -2.72
N PHE A 43 -32.85 -7.05 -4.01
CA PHE A 43 -33.78 -7.32 -5.10
C PHE A 43 -33.85 -8.85 -5.33
N PRO A 44 -34.93 -9.52 -4.86
CA PRO A 44 -34.98 -10.99 -4.92
C PRO A 44 -35.22 -11.50 -6.34
N ALA A 45 -34.65 -12.65 -6.65
CA ALA A 45 -34.96 -13.34 -7.89
C ALA A 45 -36.45 -13.71 -7.94
N GLY A 46 -37.06 -13.44 -9.10
CA GLY A 46 -38.48 -13.74 -9.27
C GLY A 46 -39.43 -12.74 -8.59
N ALA A 47 -38.94 -11.58 -8.18
CA ALA A 47 -39.79 -10.53 -7.60
C ALA A 47 -40.98 -10.21 -8.51
N VAL A 48 -42.15 -10.00 -7.91
CA VAL A 48 -43.39 -9.69 -8.60
C VAL A 48 -43.98 -8.38 -8.04
N TYR A 49 -44.79 -7.72 -8.86
CA TYR A 49 -45.57 -6.55 -8.40
C TYR A 49 -46.61 -7.03 -7.39
N ASP A 50 -46.78 -6.28 -6.33
CA ASP A 50 -47.83 -6.54 -5.35
C ASP A 50 -49.17 -5.95 -5.83
N ASN A 51 -50.22 -6.12 -5.03
CA ASN A 51 -51.56 -5.58 -5.31
C ASN A 51 -51.90 -4.39 -4.43
N ASP A 52 -50.93 -3.75 -3.81
CA ASP A 52 -51.10 -2.58 -2.96
C ASP A 52 -50.70 -1.32 -3.73
N ASP A 53 -51.68 -0.57 -4.19
CA ASP A 53 -51.45 0.71 -4.90
C ASP A 53 -51.16 1.86 -3.96
N GLY A 54 -51.35 1.67 -2.65
CA GLY A 54 -51.14 2.71 -1.65
C GLY A 54 -49.70 2.82 -1.14
N THR A 55 -48.86 1.79 -1.37
CA THR A 55 -47.51 1.72 -0.88
C THR A 55 -46.54 1.28 -1.99
N THR A 56 -45.46 2.03 -2.18
CA THR A 56 -44.43 1.69 -3.14
C THR A 56 -43.57 0.54 -2.60
N GLN A 57 -43.41 -0.52 -3.38
CA GLN A 57 -42.40 -1.55 -3.09
C GLN A 57 -41.00 -0.95 -3.30
N ILE A 58 -40.17 -1.06 -2.29
CA ILE A 58 -38.78 -0.56 -2.33
C ILE A 58 -37.84 -1.73 -2.06
N PHE A 59 -36.91 -1.94 -3.00
CA PHE A 59 -35.80 -2.88 -2.85
C PHE A 59 -34.50 -2.11 -2.79
N SER A 60 -33.64 -2.48 -1.86
CA SER A 60 -32.35 -1.80 -1.67
C SER A 60 -31.19 -2.74 -1.93
N VAL A 61 -30.19 -2.23 -2.64
CA VAL A 61 -28.90 -2.87 -2.81
C VAL A 61 -27.90 -2.06 -1.99
N ILE A 62 -27.19 -2.73 -1.12
CA ILE A 62 -26.24 -2.11 -0.19
C ILE A 62 -24.82 -2.42 -0.65
N LEU A 63 -24.03 -1.37 -0.83
CA LEU A 63 -22.63 -1.46 -1.17
C LEU A 63 -21.80 -0.67 -0.15
N LYS A 64 -20.53 -1.01 -0.06
CA LYS A 64 -19.53 -0.25 0.69
C LYS A 64 -18.33 0.03 -0.23
N HIS A 65 -17.50 0.98 0.16
CA HIS A 65 -16.23 1.19 -0.51
C HIS A 65 -15.32 -0.01 -0.30
N GLY A 66 -14.77 -0.52 -1.38
CA GLY A 66 -13.68 -1.48 -1.32
C GLY A 66 -12.39 -0.78 -0.98
N THR A 67 -11.45 -1.53 -0.44
CA THR A 67 -10.12 -1.04 -0.07
C THR A 67 -9.05 -1.92 -0.70
N VAL A 68 -7.88 -1.35 -0.90
CA VAL A 68 -6.72 -2.09 -1.40
C VAL A 68 -5.51 -1.78 -0.52
N PRO A 69 -4.76 -2.80 -0.09
CA PRO A 69 -3.52 -2.58 0.63
C PRO A 69 -2.40 -2.14 -0.33
N VAL A 70 -1.53 -1.27 0.17
CA VAL A 70 -0.26 -0.91 -0.47
C VAL A 70 0.85 -1.47 0.40
N THR A 71 1.64 -2.36 -0.15
CA THR A 71 2.69 -3.08 0.57
C THR A 71 3.99 -3.03 -0.23
N PRO A 72 5.15 -3.37 0.38
CA PRO A 72 6.40 -3.46 -0.37
C PRO A 72 6.34 -4.42 -1.56
N GLU A 73 5.55 -5.48 -1.47
CA GLU A 73 5.38 -6.47 -2.54
C GLU A 73 4.42 -5.99 -3.62
N ASN A 74 3.45 -5.15 -3.23
CA ASN A 74 2.44 -4.59 -4.13
C ASN A 74 2.28 -3.10 -3.87
N PRO A 75 3.25 -2.27 -4.28
CA PRO A 75 3.12 -0.83 -4.17
C PRO A 75 2.08 -0.28 -5.13
N GLY A 76 1.62 0.93 -4.87
CA GLY A 76 0.79 1.68 -5.80
C GLY A 76 1.61 2.23 -6.96
N LYS A 77 0.90 2.69 -7.99
CA LYS A 77 1.49 3.33 -9.18
C LYS A 77 0.84 4.69 -9.38
N PRO A 78 1.30 5.73 -8.66
CA PRO A 78 0.65 7.04 -8.69
C PRO A 78 0.31 7.52 -10.10
N GLY A 79 -0.93 7.98 -10.29
CA GLY A 79 -1.44 8.45 -11.56
C GLY A 79 -2.00 7.37 -12.50
N GLU A 80 -1.77 6.10 -12.21
CA GLU A 80 -2.37 4.99 -12.96
C GLU A 80 -3.69 4.54 -12.34
N PRO A 81 -4.62 3.95 -13.12
CA PRO A 81 -5.86 3.43 -12.56
C PRO A 81 -5.62 2.35 -11.51
N ILE A 82 -6.35 2.41 -10.40
CA ILE A 82 -6.31 1.35 -9.39
C ILE A 82 -6.84 0.05 -10.00
N ASN A 83 -7.92 0.13 -10.78
CA ASN A 83 -8.42 -0.99 -11.57
C ASN A 83 -8.02 -0.80 -13.04
N PRO A 84 -7.13 -1.64 -13.59
CA PRO A 84 -6.73 -1.54 -15.00
C PRO A 84 -7.88 -1.71 -15.99
N ASN A 85 -8.97 -2.36 -15.57
CA ASN A 85 -10.17 -2.54 -16.40
C ASN A 85 -11.09 -1.32 -16.41
N ASP A 86 -10.79 -0.30 -15.60
CA ASP A 86 -11.50 0.98 -15.57
C ASP A 86 -10.48 2.13 -15.72
N PRO A 87 -9.99 2.38 -16.94
CA PRO A 87 -8.92 3.37 -17.16
C PRO A 87 -9.27 4.79 -16.76
N ASP A 88 -10.55 5.13 -16.77
CA ASP A 88 -11.06 6.45 -16.39
C ASP A 88 -11.50 6.50 -14.91
N GLY A 89 -11.31 5.41 -14.20
CA GLY A 89 -11.68 5.29 -12.80
C GLY A 89 -10.68 5.93 -11.85
N PRO A 90 -10.83 5.66 -10.54
CA PRO A 90 -9.94 6.20 -9.52
C PRO A 90 -8.48 5.84 -9.78
N LYS A 91 -7.60 6.79 -9.53
CA LYS A 91 -6.15 6.64 -9.72
C LYS A 91 -5.46 6.40 -8.39
N TRP A 92 -4.33 5.71 -8.42
CA TRP A 92 -3.44 5.62 -7.29
C TRP A 92 -2.99 7.02 -6.88
N PRO A 93 -3.12 7.38 -5.59
CA PRO A 93 -2.67 8.69 -5.13
C PRO A 93 -1.15 8.76 -5.01
N ASP A 94 -0.62 9.97 -4.96
CA ASP A 94 0.77 10.19 -4.59
C ASP A 94 1.03 9.63 -3.19
N GLY A 95 2.26 9.19 -2.94
CA GLY A 95 2.65 8.64 -1.65
C GLY A 95 2.30 7.16 -1.46
N THR A 96 2.03 6.43 -2.55
CA THR A 96 1.76 4.97 -2.53
C THR A 96 2.78 4.15 -3.31
N ASP A 97 3.80 4.77 -3.87
CA ASP A 97 4.88 4.08 -4.60
C ASP A 97 5.75 3.23 -3.66
N GLU A 98 6.71 2.50 -4.22
CA GLU A 98 7.56 1.59 -3.45
C GLU A 98 8.30 2.33 -2.31
N LYS A 99 8.86 3.50 -2.58
CA LYS A 99 9.59 4.30 -1.58
C LYS A 99 8.72 4.76 -0.41
N SER A 100 7.42 4.78 -0.60
CA SER A 100 6.47 5.14 0.45
C SER A 100 6.19 4.00 1.42
N VAL A 101 6.51 2.76 1.04
CA VAL A 101 6.25 1.56 1.85
C VAL A 101 7.50 0.72 2.14
N LYS A 102 8.61 1.00 1.46
CA LYS A 102 9.89 0.32 1.69
C LYS A 102 11.05 1.29 1.50
N ARG A 103 11.95 1.34 2.49
CA ARG A 103 13.20 2.10 2.42
C ARG A 103 14.30 1.27 3.05
N THR A 104 15.45 1.19 2.38
CA THR A 104 16.58 0.41 2.85
C THR A 104 17.62 1.32 3.49
N GLY A 105 17.86 1.13 4.78
CA GLY A 105 18.94 1.77 5.52
C GLY A 105 20.25 1.00 5.32
N THR A 106 21.37 1.71 5.25
CA THR A 106 22.68 1.14 4.97
C THR A 106 23.73 1.71 5.90
N GLN A 107 24.53 0.83 6.50
CA GLN A 107 25.78 1.18 7.16
C GLN A 107 26.93 0.66 6.30
N THR A 108 27.81 1.56 5.87
CA THR A 108 29.03 1.20 5.15
C THR A 108 30.24 1.50 6.04
N ILE A 109 31.09 0.49 6.25
CA ILE A 109 32.41 0.69 6.82
C ILE A 109 33.40 0.71 5.66
N HIS A 110 33.98 1.88 5.42
CA HIS A 110 34.97 2.08 4.38
C HIS A 110 36.36 1.99 4.97
N TYR A 111 37.23 1.19 4.37
CA TYR A 111 38.63 1.01 4.78
C TYR A 111 39.54 1.69 3.77
N GLU A 112 40.58 2.32 4.26
CA GLU A 112 41.59 2.97 3.41
C GLU A 112 43.00 2.94 4.07
N GLY A 113 44.02 3.13 3.27
CA GLY A 113 45.36 3.42 3.75
C GLY A 113 46.31 2.23 3.81
N ALA A 114 45.91 1.01 3.45
CA ALA A 114 46.77 -0.16 3.42
C ALA A 114 47.16 -0.62 2.03
N GLY A 115 47.06 0.29 1.04
CA GLY A 115 47.39 -0.02 -0.35
C GLY A 115 46.54 -1.15 -0.90
N ASP A 116 47.15 -2.11 -1.56
CA ASP A 116 46.47 -3.27 -2.14
C ASP A 116 45.99 -4.29 -1.08
N LYS A 117 46.39 -4.13 0.17
CA LYS A 117 45.90 -4.92 1.31
C LYS A 117 44.65 -4.32 1.96
N THR A 118 44.23 -3.17 1.52
CA THR A 118 43.06 -2.49 2.10
C THR A 118 41.83 -3.38 1.93
N PRO A 119 41.09 -3.68 3.04
CA PRO A 119 39.85 -4.45 2.94
C PRO A 119 38.80 -3.72 2.11
N SER A 120 37.97 -4.49 1.43
CA SER A 120 36.77 -3.93 0.78
C SER A 120 35.75 -3.45 1.82
N ASP A 121 34.86 -2.57 1.40
CA ASP A 121 33.82 -2.03 2.25
C ASP A 121 32.97 -3.14 2.88
N ASP A 122 32.63 -2.96 4.15
CA ASP A 122 31.64 -3.78 4.85
C ASP A 122 30.29 -3.07 4.80
N VAL A 123 29.31 -3.71 4.19
CA VAL A 123 27.97 -3.12 3.97
C VAL A 123 26.93 -3.96 4.70
N GLN A 124 26.17 -3.33 5.58
CA GLN A 124 25.00 -3.91 6.23
C GLN A 124 23.77 -3.11 5.84
N THR A 125 22.65 -3.79 5.66
CA THR A 125 21.39 -3.19 5.28
C THR A 125 20.26 -3.58 6.23
N PHE A 126 19.24 -2.72 6.30
CA PHE A 126 18.02 -2.97 7.04
C PHE A 126 16.83 -2.37 6.28
N ASP A 127 15.75 -3.13 6.15
CA ASP A 127 14.55 -2.68 5.45
C ASP A 127 13.51 -2.13 6.41
N PHE A 128 13.18 -0.85 6.24
CA PHE A 128 11.98 -0.24 6.82
C PHE A 128 10.81 -0.52 5.89
N THR A 129 9.74 -1.05 6.47
CA THR A 129 8.54 -1.42 5.70
C THR A 129 7.30 -0.91 6.39
N LYS A 130 6.27 -0.60 5.61
CA LYS A 130 4.93 -0.33 6.13
C LYS A 130 3.85 -0.78 5.16
N LYS A 131 2.63 -0.83 5.66
CA LYS A 131 1.43 -1.13 4.90
C LYS A 131 0.50 0.07 4.98
N MET A 132 -0.01 0.49 3.83
CA MET A 132 -1.03 1.53 3.71
C MET A 132 -2.32 0.91 3.21
N VAL A 133 -3.43 1.63 3.35
CA VAL A 133 -4.72 1.22 2.80
C VAL A 133 -5.30 2.38 1.99
N VAL A 134 -5.74 2.06 0.78
CA VAL A 134 -6.34 3.03 -0.15
C VAL A 134 -7.79 2.67 -0.39
N ASP A 135 -8.66 3.68 -0.42
CA ASP A 135 -10.06 3.55 -0.81
C ASP A 135 -10.15 3.40 -2.34
N LYS A 136 -10.72 2.29 -2.79
CA LYS A 136 -10.81 1.97 -4.22
C LYS A 136 -11.82 2.84 -4.98
N VAL A 137 -12.73 3.50 -4.29
CA VAL A 137 -13.74 4.36 -4.90
C VAL A 137 -13.24 5.78 -5.07
N THR A 138 -12.60 6.33 -4.02
CA THR A 138 -12.14 7.72 -4.00
C THR A 138 -10.70 7.88 -4.46
N GLY A 139 -9.89 6.81 -4.43
CA GLY A 139 -8.47 6.90 -4.68
C GLY A 139 -7.69 7.58 -3.55
N LYS A 140 -8.25 7.67 -2.35
CA LYS A 140 -7.61 8.33 -1.22
C LYS A 140 -6.98 7.34 -0.27
N ILE A 141 -5.85 7.73 0.33
CA ILE A 141 -5.23 6.98 1.42
C ILE A 141 -6.11 7.12 2.65
N ILE A 142 -6.63 6.00 3.19
CA ILE A 142 -7.45 5.98 4.41
C ILE A 142 -6.67 5.52 5.64
N ASP A 143 -5.55 4.86 5.44
CA ASP A 143 -4.59 4.49 6.48
C ASP A 143 -3.19 4.61 5.89
N SER A 144 -2.41 5.56 6.40
CA SER A 144 -1.03 5.78 5.93
C SER A 144 -0.03 4.80 6.55
N GLY A 145 -0.46 4.02 7.53
CA GLY A 145 0.38 3.04 8.18
C GLY A 145 1.51 3.62 9.03
N GLU A 146 2.26 2.73 9.62
CA GLU A 146 3.46 3.06 10.40
C GLU A 146 4.61 2.16 9.96
N TRP A 147 5.83 2.70 10.03
CA TRP A 147 7.02 1.88 9.77
C TRP A 147 7.13 0.75 10.80
N ASN A 148 7.70 -0.39 10.37
CA ASN A 148 7.91 -1.55 11.24
C ASN A 148 8.71 -1.21 12.50
N VAL A 149 9.65 -0.29 12.39
CA VAL A 149 10.39 0.33 13.51
C VAL A 149 10.66 1.80 13.18
N THR A 150 10.92 2.60 14.19
CA THR A 150 11.25 4.03 14.00
C THR A 150 12.71 4.25 13.66
N SER A 151 13.58 3.33 14.08
CA SER A 151 15.01 3.39 13.84
C SER A 151 15.61 1.98 13.89
N HIS A 152 16.80 1.82 13.32
CA HIS A 152 17.58 0.60 13.43
C HIS A 152 19.04 0.95 13.77
N THR A 153 19.61 0.25 14.75
CA THR A 153 21.01 0.38 15.12
C THR A 153 21.77 -0.82 14.58
N PHE A 154 22.75 -0.56 13.71
CA PHE A 154 23.62 -1.59 13.19
C PHE A 154 24.65 -2.03 14.24
N GLY A 155 25.11 -3.27 14.13
CA GLY A 155 26.16 -3.79 14.97
C GLY A 155 27.54 -3.20 14.65
N TYR A 156 28.46 -3.38 15.59
CA TYR A 156 29.87 -3.10 15.38
C TYR A 156 30.54 -4.27 14.66
N LYS A 157 31.59 -3.94 13.90
CA LYS A 157 32.46 -4.91 13.24
C LYS A 157 33.89 -4.68 13.69
N ASP A 158 34.60 -5.73 14.11
CA ASP A 158 36.01 -5.65 14.45
C ASP A 158 36.81 -5.28 13.20
N THR A 159 37.74 -4.37 13.36
CA THR A 159 38.62 -3.95 12.28
C THR A 159 39.56 -5.07 11.89
N PRO A 160 39.64 -5.45 10.59
CA PRO A 160 40.59 -6.45 10.14
C PRO A 160 42.03 -6.06 10.49
N VAL A 161 42.83 -7.02 11.00
CA VAL A 161 44.25 -6.82 11.26
C VAL A 161 45.01 -6.98 9.92
N ILE A 162 45.78 -5.98 9.56
CA ILE A 162 46.62 -5.98 8.36
C ILE A 162 48.08 -5.94 8.77
N ASP A 163 48.82 -6.95 8.33
CA ASP A 163 50.22 -7.08 8.68
C ASP A 163 51.05 -5.90 8.12
N GLY A 164 51.83 -5.26 9.00
CA GLY A 164 52.60 -4.06 8.68
C GLY A 164 51.82 -2.73 8.79
N TYR A 165 50.58 -2.79 9.25
CA TYR A 165 49.75 -1.59 9.40
C TYR A 165 49.03 -1.58 10.74
N HIS A 166 48.57 -0.41 11.14
CA HIS A 166 47.68 -0.24 12.28
C HIS A 166 46.50 0.65 11.87
N ALA A 167 45.35 0.38 12.41
CA ALA A 167 44.13 1.13 12.15
C ALA A 167 43.88 2.19 13.22
N ASP A 168 43.19 3.27 12.84
CA ASP A 168 42.76 4.32 13.76
C ASP A 168 41.60 3.88 14.67
N LYS A 169 40.88 2.81 14.31
CA LYS A 169 39.75 2.27 15.07
C LYS A 169 39.88 0.77 15.21
N ARG A 170 39.61 0.27 16.42
CA ARG A 170 39.63 -1.20 16.73
C ARG A 170 38.36 -1.87 16.21
N ASN A 171 37.27 -1.14 16.16
CA ASN A 171 35.99 -1.57 15.57
C ASN A 171 35.30 -0.37 14.98
N ALA A 172 34.31 -0.63 14.16
CA ALA A 172 33.50 0.41 13.54
C ALA A 172 32.06 -0.08 13.35
N GLY A 173 31.13 0.85 13.29
CA GLY A 173 29.73 0.54 13.14
C GLY A 173 28.88 1.20 14.21
N GLY A 174 27.83 0.50 14.63
CA GLY A 174 26.92 1.01 15.67
C GLY A 174 26.12 2.24 15.23
N THR A 175 26.03 2.51 13.92
CA THR A 175 25.30 3.66 13.41
C THR A 175 23.80 3.42 13.47
N VAL A 176 23.03 4.51 13.55
CA VAL A 176 21.58 4.48 13.61
C VAL A 176 21.02 5.05 12.31
N VAL A 177 20.12 4.32 11.69
CA VAL A 177 19.38 4.78 10.51
C VAL A 177 17.90 4.92 10.85
N THR A 178 17.21 5.79 10.11
CA THR A 178 15.77 5.97 10.18
C THR A 178 15.21 5.99 8.76
N PRO A 179 13.88 5.88 8.57
CA PRO A 179 13.31 6.00 7.23
C PRO A 179 13.65 7.30 6.49
N ASP A 180 13.99 8.35 7.23
CA ASP A 180 14.35 9.66 6.67
C ASP A 180 15.87 9.93 6.69
N ASP A 181 16.66 9.00 7.23
CA ASP A 181 18.13 9.10 7.32
C ASP A 181 18.72 7.70 7.12
N LEU A 182 18.92 7.33 5.85
CA LEU A 182 19.13 5.95 5.45
C LEU A 182 20.60 5.54 5.30
N ASN A 183 21.52 6.47 5.07
CA ASN A 183 22.90 6.13 4.70
C ASN A 183 23.90 6.65 5.71
N LYS A 184 24.62 5.72 6.33
CA LYS A 184 25.69 6.02 7.27
C LYS A 184 26.98 5.37 6.80
N THR A 185 28.08 6.13 6.83
CA THR A 185 29.41 5.65 6.49
C THR A 185 30.37 5.92 7.63
N VAL A 186 31.15 4.92 7.99
CA VAL A 186 32.27 5.05 8.95
C VAL A 186 33.53 4.71 8.20
N THR A 187 34.55 5.56 8.29
CA THR A 187 35.85 5.32 7.66
C THR A 187 36.86 4.84 8.69
N VAL A 188 37.56 3.77 8.36
CA VAL A 188 38.68 3.24 9.11
C VAL A 188 39.96 3.45 8.31
N THR A 189 40.92 4.16 8.89
CA THR A 189 42.16 4.51 8.19
C THR A 189 43.31 3.70 8.75
N TYR A 190 44.03 3.00 7.88
CA TYR A 190 45.28 2.32 8.21
C TYR A 190 46.48 3.20 7.93
N LYS A 191 47.51 3.03 8.75
CA LYS A 191 48.82 3.66 8.58
C LYS A 191 49.89 2.62 8.73
N SER A 192 51.01 2.80 8.00
CA SER A 192 52.18 1.91 8.16
C SER A 192 52.74 1.96 9.58
N ASN A 193 53.18 0.85 10.06
CA ASN A 193 53.89 0.75 11.35
C ASN A 193 55.28 1.36 11.29
#